data_83bdbf82f4e593068223915dd5a191d2
#
_entry.id   83bdbf82f4e593068223915dd5a191d2
#
_cell.length_a   1.000
_cell.length_b   1.000
_cell.length_c   1.000
_cell.angle_alpha   90.00
_cell.angle_beta   90.00
_cell.angle_gamma   90.00
#
_symmetry.space_group_name_H-M   'P 1'
#
loop_
_entity.id
_entity.type
_entity.pdbx_description
1 polymer ?
#
loop_
_entity_poly.entity_id
_entity_poly.type
_entity_poly.pdbx_seq_one_letter_code
_entity_poly.pdbx_strand_id
1 'polypeptide(L)'
;MFHLSNHQANEHTDEAMNVGLPAASEQELSPIIQAKQLYNYKTTHHFFVGDESTVELFNALKGIALHNDHEYFGVLELHPDYEAVLSMLKLLIDSVPELPESPGYNAIQWMEDMHPNCWMAWKNATFYLSGAATLISRFQQYLVQKQVSYEQIRMISY
;
A
#
# COMPACT_ATOMS: atom_id res chain seq x y z
N MET A 1 -21.58 7.74 45.25
CA MET A 1 -21.36 8.08 45.14
C MET A 1 -20.87 8.25 44.82
N PHE A 2 -20.81 8.05 44.57
CA PHE A 2 -20.33 8.42 44.21
C PHE A 2 -19.77 8.62 43.67
N HIS A 3 -19.60 8.60 43.49
CA HIS A 3 -19.00 9.11 43.10
C HIS A 3 -18.41 9.30 42.47
N LEU A 4 -18.46 9.29 42.52
CA LEU A 4 -17.87 9.75 42.06
C LEU A 4 -17.12 9.92 41.54
N SER A 5 -17.28 9.76 41.78
CA SER A 5 -16.57 10.17 41.43
C SER A 5 -15.81 10.26 40.78
N ASN A 6 -15.94 10.14 40.95
CA ASN A 6 -15.22 10.47 40.49
C ASN A 6 -14.60 10.51 39.79
N HIS A 7 -14.71 10.48 39.58
CA HIS A 7 -14.15 10.84 39.03
C HIS A 7 -13.52 10.86 38.39
N GLN A 8 -13.52 10.73 38.39
CA GLN A 8 -12.98 11.04 37.98
C GLN A 8 -12.35 10.96 37.30
N ALA A 9 -12.53 10.79 37.53
CA ALA A 9 -11.96 10.99 36.99
C ALA A 9 -11.45 10.92 36.20
N ASN A 10 -11.52 10.88 36.28
CA ASN A 10 -11.02 11.08 35.71
C ASN A 10 -10.55 11.11 34.96
N GLU A 11 -10.63 10.93 34.77
CA GLU A 11 -10.26 11.28 34.19
C GLU A 11 -9.57 11.24 33.59
N HIS A 12 -9.49 11.23 33.85
CA HIS A 12 -8.80 11.51 33.39
C HIS A 12 -8.24 11.27 32.69
N THR A 13 -8.27 11.03 32.80
CA THR A 13 -7.78 11.08 32.28
C THR A 13 -7.37 11.02 31.55
N ASP A 14 -7.43 10.94 31.48
CA ASP A 14 -7.07 11.11 30.97
C ASP A 14 -6.50 11.38 30.35
N GLU A 15 -6.47 11.43 30.19
CA GLU A 15 -6.00 11.95 29.84
C GLU A 15 -5.13 11.94 29.40
N ALA A 16 -4.90 11.78 29.61
CA ALA A 16 -4.15 11.91 29.42
C ALA A 16 -3.54 11.63 28.83
N MET A 17 -3.67 11.43 28.96
CA MET A 17 -3.12 10.99 28.43
C MET A 17 -2.79 11.07 27.48
N ASN A 18 -2.55 11.44 27.16
CA ASN A 18 -2.27 11.58 26.09
C ASN A 18 -1.70 12.42 25.50
N VAL A 19 -1.23 12.82 25.53
CA VAL A 19 -0.63 13.90 25.29
C VAL A 19 0.59 13.94 24.34
N GLY A 20 1.82 13.86 24.52
CA GLY A 20 2.86 13.79 23.49
C GLY A 20 2.66 12.67 22.52
N LEU A 21 1.85 11.74 22.88
CA LEU A 21 1.55 10.60 22.04
C LEU A 21 0.87 10.98 20.72
N PRO A 22 0.07 12.02 20.65
CA PRO A 22 -0.58 12.36 19.38
C PRO A 22 0.38 12.54 18.22
N ALA A 23 1.55 13.09 18.47
CA ALA A 23 2.52 13.28 17.39
C ALA A 23 2.96 11.95 16.80
N ALA A 24 3.23 10.97 17.67
CA ALA A 24 3.62 9.64 17.19
C ALA A 24 2.48 8.99 16.43
N SER A 25 1.26 9.16 16.92
CA SER A 25 0.09 8.59 16.26
C SER A 25 -0.09 9.15 14.85
N GLU A 26 0.19 10.43 14.67
CA GLU A 26 0.05 11.03 13.37
C GLU A 26 1.04 10.47 12.37
N GLN A 27 2.23 10.11 12.84
CA GLN A 27 3.24 9.56 11.96
C GLN A 27 2.93 8.12 11.58
N GLU A 28 2.05 7.48 12.32
CA GLU A 28 1.75 6.08 12.14
C GLU A 28 0.28 5.88 11.82
N LEU A 29 -0.17 6.56 10.76
CA LEU A 29 -1.53 6.35 10.30
C LEU A 29 -1.74 4.88 10.02
N SER A 30 -2.90 4.37 10.42
CA SER A 30 -3.20 2.97 10.17
C SER A 30 -3.24 2.72 8.65
N PRO A 31 -2.93 1.50 8.23
CA PRO A 31 -3.02 1.16 6.81
C PRO A 31 -4.40 1.42 6.23
N ILE A 32 -5.45 1.24 7.03
CA ILE A 32 -6.82 1.49 6.56
C ILE A 32 -7.01 2.97 6.25
N ILE A 33 -6.54 3.86 7.12
CA ILE A 33 -6.67 5.29 6.89
C ILE A 33 -5.85 5.72 5.67
N GLN A 34 -4.62 5.22 5.57
CA GLN A 34 -3.77 5.51 4.41
C GLN A 34 -4.43 5.04 3.13
N ALA A 35 -5.01 3.84 3.14
CA ALA A 35 -5.65 3.29 1.97
C ALA A 35 -6.81 4.17 1.52
N LYS A 36 -7.64 4.63 2.46
CA LYS A 36 -8.77 5.49 2.12
C LYS A 36 -8.33 6.80 1.50
N GLN A 37 -7.19 7.35 1.94
CA GLN A 37 -6.67 8.60 1.40
C GLN A 37 -6.08 8.41 0.01
N LEU A 38 -5.49 7.25 -0.25
CA LEU A 38 -4.83 6.99 -1.53
C LEU A 38 -5.78 6.51 -2.61
N TYR A 39 -6.83 5.81 -2.22
CA TYR A 39 -7.65 5.08 -3.17
C TYR A 39 -8.31 6.01 -4.19
N ASN A 40 -8.26 5.63 -5.45
CA ASN A 40 -8.93 6.37 -6.51
C ASN A 40 -10.25 5.68 -6.84
N TYR A 41 -11.35 6.26 -6.35
CA TYR A 41 -12.67 5.67 -6.53
C TYR A 41 -13.20 5.83 -7.96
N LYS A 42 -12.51 6.60 -8.79
CA LYS A 42 -12.97 6.89 -10.16
C LYS A 42 -12.49 5.86 -11.18
N THR A 43 -11.54 5.00 -10.81
CA THR A 43 -11.08 3.94 -11.70
C THR A 43 -11.53 2.60 -11.17
N THR A 44 -11.64 1.61 -12.05
CA THR A 44 -12.06 0.27 -11.66
C THR A 44 -10.91 -0.72 -11.59
N HIS A 45 -9.71 -0.31 -12.00
CA HIS A 45 -8.53 -1.17 -12.03
C HIS A 45 -7.43 -0.53 -11.18
N HIS A 46 -6.87 -1.31 -10.25
CA HIS A 46 -5.91 -0.82 -9.27
C HIS A 46 -4.70 -1.75 -9.27
N PHE A 47 -3.52 -1.17 -9.50
CA PHE A 47 -2.30 -1.95 -9.65
C PHE A 47 -1.33 -1.60 -8.52
N PHE A 48 -0.89 -2.62 -7.77
CA PHE A 48 -0.07 -2.43 -6.57
C PHE A 48 1.37 -2.85 -6.84
N VAL A 49 2.32 -1.98 -6.49
CA VAL A 49 3.74 -2.30 -6.61
C VAL A 49 4.43 -1.86 -5.31
N GLY A 50 5.15 -2.78 -4.70
CA GLY A 50 5.83 -2.45 -3.45
C GLY A 50 6.74 -3.55 -2.97
N ASP A 51 7.01 -3.53 -1.67
CA ASP A 51 7.83 -4.51 -1.01
C ASP A 51 7.12 -5.00 0.25
N GLU A 52 7.84 -5.77 1.08
CA GLU A 52 7.20 -6.38 2.25
C GLU A 52 6.65 -5.36 3.25
N SER A 53 7.19 -4.14 3.28
CA SER A 53 6.70 -3.12 4.20
C SER A 53 5.31 -2.62 3.82
N THR A 54 4.81 -2.96 2.64
CA THR A 54 3.56 -2.41 2.09
C THR A 54 2.39 -3.39 2.14
N VAL A 55 2.62 -4.59 2.64
CA VAL A 55 1.62 -5.66 2.58
C VAL A 55 0.32 -5.26 3.26
N GLU A 56 0.41 -4.62 4.44
CA GLU A 56 -0.80 -4.22 5.17
C GLU A 56 -1.57 -3.14 4.43
N LEU A 57 -0.86 -2.18 3.84
CA LEU A 57 -1.49 -1.13 3.05
C LEU A 57 -2.23 -1.72 1.85
N PHE A 58 -1.55 -2.61 1.13
CA PHE A 58 -2.16 -3.21 -0.06
C PHE A 58 -3.32 -4.14 0.30
N ASN A 59 -3.24 -4.81 1.44
CA ASN A 59 -4.37 -5.59 1.91
C ASN A 59 -5.58 -4.69 2.19
N ALA A 60 -5.35 -3.50 2.75
CA ALA A 60 -6.42 -2.54 2.98
C ALA A 60 -6.99 -1.99 1.66
N LEU A 61 -6.12 -1.68 0.70
CA LEU A 61 -6.57 -1.23 -0.63
C LEU A 61 -7.37 -2.32 -1.32
N LYS A 62 -6.96 -3.59 -1.18
CA LYS A 62 -7.73 -4.71 -1.71
C LYS A 62 -9.14 -4.71 -1.14
N GLY A 63 -9.27 -4.49 0.16
CA GLY A 63 -10.58 -4.45 0.80
C GLY A 63 -11.50 -3.41 0.18
N ILE A 64 -10.96 -2.22 -0.11
CA ILE A 64 -11.74 -1.18 -0.75
C ILE A 64 -12.12 -1.59 -2.18
N ALA A 65 -11.17 -2.15 -2.91
CA ALA A 65 -11.43 -2.59 -4.28
C ALA A 65 -12.56 -3.62 -4.33
N LEU A 66 -12.49 -4.63 -3.46
CA LEU A 66 -13.52 -5.66 -3.42
C LEU A 66 -14.88 -5.08 -3.03
N HIS A 67 -14.91 -4.14 -2.10
CA HIS A 67 -16.15 -3.50 -1.68
C HIS A 67 -16.81 -2.74 -2.83
N ASN A 68 -16.02 -2.24 -3.77
CA ASN A 68 -16.52 -1.45 -4.88
C ASN A 68 -16.63 -2.26 -6.19
N ASP A 69 -16.45 -3.57 -6.11
CA ASP A 69 -16.43 -4.45 -7.29
C ASP A 69 -15.38 -4.01 -8.32
N HIS A 70 -14.28 -3.49 -7.85
CA HIS A 70 -13.14 -3.13 -8.68
C HIS A 70 -12.16 -4.30 -8.74
N GLU A 71 -11.28 -4.26 -9.73
CA GLU A 71 -10.24 -5.27 -9.90
C GLU A 71 -8.90 -4.74 -9.41
N TYR A 72 -8.08 -5.65 -8.95
CA TYR A 72 -6.72 -5.30 -8.53
C TYR A 72 -5.74 -6.38 -8.96
N PHE A 73 -4.49 -5.98 -9.14
CA PHE A 73 -3.40 -6.86 -9.48
C PHE A 73 -2.11 -6.18 -9.03
N GLY A 74 -0.97 -6.82 -9.24
CA GLY A 74 0.28 -6.17 -8.90
C GLY A 74 1.40 -7.14 -8.61
N VAL A 75 2.50 -6.58 -8.12
CA VAL A 75 3.70 -7.34 -7.81
C VAL A 75 4.39 -6.75 -6.58
N LEU A 76 4.86 -7.63 -5.70
CA LEU A 76 5.65 -7.24 -4.54
C LEU A 76 7.02 -7.89 -4.59
N GLU A 77 8.05 -7.11 -4.26
CA GLU A 77 9.37 -7.66 -4.02
C GLU A 77 9.44 -8.11 -2.57
N LEU A 78 9.58 -9.42 -2.35
CA LEU A 78 9.51 -10.00 -1.02
C LEU A 78 10.71 -10.90 -0.75
N HIS A 79 11.14 -10.90 0.50
CA HIS A 79 12.01 -11.97 0.96
C HIS A 79 11.21 -13.28 0.91
N PRO A 80 11.86 -14.41 0.56
CA PRO A 80 11.13 -15.70 0.44
C PRO A 80 10.33 -16.05 1.69
N ASP A 81 10.78 -15.64 2.88
CA ASP A 81 10.07 -15.95 4.12
C ASP A 81 8.69 -15.29 4.20
N TYR A 82 8.42 -14.30 3.36
CA TYR A 82 7.16 -13.55 3.40
C TYR A 82 6.15 -13.99 2.36
N GLU A 83 6.50 -14.94 1.48
CA GLU A 83 5.58 -15.33 0.42
C GLU A 83 4.27 -15.90 0.96
N ALA A 84 4.33 -16.62 2.06
CA ALA A 84 3.14 -17.22 2.64
C ALA A 84 2.13 -16.18 3.13
N VAL A 85 2.60 -14.96 3.43
CA VAL A 85 1.72 -13.91 3.94
C VAL A 85 0.68 -13.52 2.91
N LEU A 86 1.05 -13.48 1.63
CA LEU A 86 0.11 -13.13 0.58
C LEU A 86 -1.03 -14.14 0.52
N SER A 87 -0.70 -15.42 0.64
CA SER A 87 -1.70 -16.48 0.63
C SER A 87 -2.60 -16.38 1.85
N MET A 88 -2.03 -16.12 3.02
CA MET A 88 -2.80 -16.00 4.27
C MET A 88 -3.78 -14.85 4.20
N LEU A 89 -3.39 -13.73 3.60
CA LEU A 89 -4.24 -12.56 3.46
C LEU A 89 -5.15 -12.63 2.25
N LYS A 90 -4.98 -13.66 1.41
CA LYS A 90 -5.70 -13.78 0.14
C LYS A 90 -5.51 -12.53 -0.71
N LEU A 91 -4.30 -12.02 -0.69
CA LEU A 91 -3.91 -10.88 -1.51
C LEU A 91 -3.41 -11.46 -2.84
N LEU A 92 -4.26 -11.39 -3.86
CA LEU A 92 -4.05 -12.10 -5.13
C LEU A 92 -3.20 -11.29 -6.09
N ILE A 93 -1.94 -11.09 -5.72
CA ILE A 93 -0.95 -10.43 -6.55
C ILE A 93 0.29 -11.31 -6.59
N ASP A 94 1.16 -11.02 -7.56
CA ASP A 94 2.38 -11.80 -7.71
C ASP A 94 3.46 -11.31 -6.76
N SER A 95 4.45 -12.16 -6.52
CA SER A 95 5.64 -11.78 -5.78
C SER A 95 6.88 -12.16 -6.58
N VAL A 96 7.92 -11.37 -6.41
CA VAL A 96 9.24 -11.66 -6.96
C VAL A 96 10.26 -11.51 -5.83
N PRO A 97 11.42 -12.15 -5.93
CA PRO A 97 12.43 -11.99 -4.88
C PRO A 97 12.89 -10.54 -4.77
N GLU A 98 13.10 -10.10 -3.54
CA GLU A 98 13.72 -8.80 -3.34
C GLU A 98 15.18 -8.85 -3.77
N LEU A 99 15.70 -7.72 -4.21
CA LEU A 99 17.11 -7.57 -4.54
C LEU A 99 17.59 -6.36 -3.76
N PRO A 100 18.10 -6.55 -2.52
CA PRO A 100 18.38 -5.43 -1.63
C PRO A 100 19.34 -4.40 -2.20
N GLU A 101 20.28 -4.81 -3.03
CA GLU A 101 21.22 -3.88 -3.65
C GLU A 101 20.61 -3.12 -4.82
N SER A 102 19.44 -3.52 -5.28
CA SER A 102 18.79 -2.87 -6.42
C SER A 102 17.27 -2.97 -6.31
N PRO A 103 16.66 -2.28 -5.30
CA PRO A 103 15.21 -2.35 -5.12
C PRO A 103 14.48 -1.87 -6.37
N GLY A 104 13.45 -2.61 -6.75
CA GLY A 104 12.65 -2.30 -7.93
C GLY A 104 13.07 -3.04 -9.18
N TYR A 105 14.30 -3.57 -9.21
CA TYR A 105 14.80 -4.23 -10.41
C TYR A 105 13.94 -5.43 -10.79
N ASN A 106 13.69 -6.33 -9.86
CA ASN A 106 12.93 -7.54 -10.16
C ASN A 106 11.47 -7.25 -10.49
N ALA A 107 10.87 -6.26 -9.84
CA ALA A 107 9.51 -5.87 -10.17
C ALA A 107 9.43 -5.33 -11.60
N ILE A 108 10.41 -4.55 -12.02
CA ILE A 108 10.46 -4.03 -13.39
C ILE A 108 10.64 -5.18 -14.39
N GLN A 109 11.51 -6.14 -14.08
CA GLN A 109 11.67 -7.30 -14.96
C GLN A 109 10.36 -8.09 -15.08
N TRP A 110 9.64 -8.23 -13.98
CA TRP A 110 8.33 -8.87 -14.01
C TRP A 110 7.38 -8.13 -14.94
N MET A 111 7.39 -6.79 -14.91
CA MET A 111 6.58 -5.99 -15.83
C MET A 111 7.00 -6.17 -17.27
N GLU A 112 8.32 -6.24 -17.53
CA GLU A 112 8.82 -6.42 -18.90
C GLU A 112 8.42 -7.77 -19.47
N ASP A 113 8.27 -8.77 -18.62
CA ASP A 113 7.86 -10.11 -19.04
C ASP A 113 6.35 -10.26 -19.15
N MET A 114 5.60 -9.23 -18.81
CA MET A 114 4.13 -9.28 -18.86
C MET A 114 3.67 -9.40 -20.31
N HIS A 115 2.70 -10.29 -20.52
CA HIS A 115 2.11 -10.45 -21.86
C HIS A 115 1.47 -9.12 -22.31
N PRO A 116 1.64 -8.76 -23.60
CA PRO A 116 1.07 -7.50 -24.08
C PRO A 116 -0.43 -7.35 -23.83
N ASN A 117 -1.20 -8.44 -23.90
CA ASN A 117 -2.64 -8.35 -23.64
C ASN A 117 -2.92 -8.02 -22.17
N CYS A 118 -2.08 -8.50 -21.27
CA CYS A 118 -2.20 -8.17 -19.85
C CYS A 118 -1.91 -6.68 -19.65
N TRP A 119 -0.85 -6.18 -20.26
CA TRP A 119 -0.53 -4.75 -20.18
C TRP A 119 -1.68 -3.90 -20.75
N MET A 120 -2.27 -4.30 -21.85
CA MET A 120 -3.41 -3.57 -22.42
C MET A 120 -4.58 -3.48 -21.44
N ALA A 121 -4.78 -4.52 -20.64
CA ALA A 121 -5.85 -4.53 -19.64
C ALA A 121 -5.56 -3.59 -18.47
N TRP A 122 -4.29 -3.40 -18.14
CA TRP A 122 -3.89 -2.69 -16.90
C TRP A 122 -3.29 -1.31 -17.13
N LYS A 123 -2.95 -0.95 -18.36
CA LYS A 123 -2.23 0.30 -18.63
C LYS A 123 -2.97 1.55 -18.18
N ASN A 124 -4.29 1.47 -18.07
CA ASN A 124 -5.10 2.62 -17.64
C ASN A 124 -5.49 2.54 -16.16
N ALA A 125 -4.92 1.60 -15.42
CA ALA A 125 -5.18 1.46 -14.00
C ALA A 125 -4.62 2.64 -13.20
N THR A 126 -5.05 2.76 -11.95
CA THR A 126 -4.35 3.58 -11.00
C THR A 126 -3.24 2.72 -10.39
N PHE A 127 -2.03 3.23 -10.42
CA PHE A 127 -0.85 2.53 -9.92
C PHE A 127 -0.48 3.05 -8.54
N TYR A 128 -0.40 2.16 -7.57
CA TYR A 128 -0.04 2.50 -6.18
C TYR A 128 1.36 1.98 -5.91
N LEU A 129 2.31 2.90 -5.73
CA LEU A 129 3.70 2.57 -5.48
C LEU A 129 4.02 2.86 -4.03
N SER A 130 4.51 1.88 -3.30
CA SER A 130 4.80 2.07 -1.88
C SER A 130 6.01 1.23 -1.49
N GLY A 131 6.69 1.64 -0.41
CA GLY A 131 7.86 0.93 0.08
C GLY A 131 9.10 1.78 0.03
N ALA A 132 10.25 1.15 -0.27
CA ALA A 132 11.53 1.84 -0.31
C ALA A 132 11.54 2.93 -1.39
N ALA A 133 12.15 4.06 -1.05
CA ALA A 133 12.18 5.22 -1.96
C ALA A 133 12.80 4.87 -3.31
N THR A 134 13.84 4.03 -3.32
CA THR A 134 14.49 3.64 -4.58
C THR A 134 13.55 2.85 -5.47
N LEU A 135 12.79 1.92 -4.88
CA LEU A 135 11.82 1.13 -5.64
C LEU A 135 10.78 2.05 -6.26
N ILE A 136 10.23 2.97 -5.46
CA ILE A 136 9.20 3.89 -5.92
C ILE A 136 9.73 4.74 -7.07
N SER A 137 10.91 5.32 -6.90
CA SER A 137 11.49 6.20 -7.90
C SER A 137 11.73 5.48 -9.21
N ARG A 138 12.32 4.29 -9.16
CA ARG A 138 12.60 3.51 -10.36
C ARG A 138 11.32 3.08 -11.07
N PHE A 139 10.36 2.61 -10.30
CA PHE A 139 9.13 2.13 -10.90
C PHE A 139 8.32 3.28 -11.50
N GLN A 140 8.31 4.44 -10.84
CA GLN A 140 7.67 5.62 -11.39
C GLN A 140 8.26 6.00 -12.74
N GLN A 141 9.60 6.04 -12.82
CA GLN A 141 10.27 6.35 -14.08
C GLN A 141 9.92 5.33 -15.16
N TYR A 142 9.88 4.06 -14.79
CA TYR A 142 9.51 3.00 -15.73
C TYR A 142 8.10 3.21 -16.26
N LEU A 143 7.14 3.50 -15.39
CA LEU A 143 5.76 3.69 -15.81
C LEU A 143 5.62 4.90 -16.73
N VAL A 144 6.32 5.99 -16.42
CA VAL A 144 6.29 7.18 -17.26
C VAL A 144 6.84 6.88 -18.64
N GLN A 145 7.91 6.08 -18.73
CA GLN A 145 8.45 5.65 -20.02
C GLN A 145 7.45 4.79 -20.79
N LYS A 146 6.58 4.08 -20.09
CA LYS A 146 5.51 3.28 -20.70
C LYS A 146 4.28 4.13 -20.99
N GLN A 147 4.39 5.44 -20.82
CA GLN A 147 3.34 6.42 -21.13
C GLN A 147 2.17 6.38 -20.15
N VAL A 148 2.41 5.90 -18.92
CA VAL A 148 1.45 6.07 -17.85
C VAL A 148 1.55 7.52 -17.35
N SER A 149 0.40 8.19 -17.20
CA SER A 149 0.43 9.59 -16.77
C SER A 149 0.67 9.70 -15.27
N TYR A 150 1.21 10.84 -14.84
CA TYR A 150 1.44 11.07 -13.42
C TYR A 150 0.15 11.03 -12.60
N GLU A 151 -0.97 11.36 -13.22
CA GLU A 151 -2.26 11.34 -12.53
C GLU A 151 -2.69 9.93 -12.15
N GLN A 152 -2.17 8.92 -12.85
CA GLN A 152 -2.48 7.53 -12.55
C GLN A 152 -1.62 6.96 -11.42
N ILE A 153 -0.62 7.71 -10.95
CA ILE A 153 0.37 7.17 -10.01
C ILE A 153 0.16 7.79 -8.64
N ARG A 154 -0.01 6.94 -7.63
CA ARG A 154 -0.16 7.31 -6.24
C ARG A 154 0.96 6.68 -5.44
N MET A 155 1.63 7.45 -4.58
CA MET A 155 2.85 6.96 -3.94
C MET A 155 2.86 7.25 -2.45
N ILE A 156 3.35 6.27 -1.67
CA ILE A 156 3.70 6.46 -0.27
C ILE A 156 5.08 5.84 -0.03
N SER A 157 6.01 6.66 0.45
CA SER A 157 7.34 6.22 0.80
C SER A 157 7.43 5.96 2.30
N TYR A 158 8.10 4.88 2.69
CA TYR A 158 8.35 4.56 4.10
C TYR A 158 9.81 4.75 4.45
#